data_34a34a50ab9e719eb0965999bed359ca
#
_entry.id   34a34a50ab9e719eb0965999bed359ca
#
_cell.length_a   1.000
_cell.length_b   1.000
_cell.length_c   1.000
_cell.angle_alpha   90.00
_cell.angle_beta   90.00
_cell.angle_gamma   90.00
#
_symmetry.space_group_name_H-M   'P 1'
#
loop_
_entity.id
_entity.type
_entity.pdbx_description
1 polymer ?
#
loop_
_entity_poly.entity_id
_entity_poly.type
_entity_poly.pdbx_seq_one_letter_code
_entity_poly.pdbx_strand_id
1 'polypeptide(L)'
;VSKYKSFLGLGIAGNFALHLAQAGELEDFKNIITADEAAPKGMFPFFLPRVQNPLSKSALHADKTLTTYPLGAGYIKLPKESLNVQAEPEVGLLCDLHYTNGKLSGITPRYFGAYNDCSLRVEGATKISAKKNWGHETKGFSNTLIPIDTFSVGGIMDNYSITSFLKREGEVHAYGEDVALTGYSYFHEKLVNWMLNQINTQEDFGPLEPLSEYIAACENPKNAIISIGATRYTEYGEKTFLKVGDEMIIIVYDRTKIGADAIFEMVQTSNYPTQNISVLRQKVL
;
A
#
# COMPACT_ATOMS: atom_id res chain seq x y z
N VAL A 1 3.79 15.20 -3.09
CA VAL A 1 2.86 14.12 -3.51
C VAL A 1 2.32 14.36 -4.92
N SER A 2 2.06 15.59 -5.34
CA SER A 2 1.57 15.89 -6.71
C SER A 2 2.53 15.45 -7.84
N LYS A 3 3.80 15.26 -7.54
CA LYS A 3 4.84 14.81 -8.48
C LYS A 3 4.62 13.38 -9.01
N TYR A 4 3.76 12.59 -8.36
CA TYR A 4 3.51 11.19 -8.75
C TYR A 4 2.24 10.99 -9.58
N LYS A 5 1.60 12.04 -10.07
CA LYS A 5 0.36 11.95 -10.89
C LYS A 5 0.53 11.22 -12.23
N SER A 6 1.77 11.02 -12.69
CA SER A 6 2.07 10.22 -13.88
C SER A 6 2.49 8.79 -13.57
N PHE A 7 2.53 8.40 -12.29
CA PHE A 7 2.97 7.08 -11.85
C PHE A 7 1.77 6.15 -11.72
N LEU A 8 1.96 4.91 -12.13
CA LEU A 8 0.99 3.84 -11.90
C LEU A 8 0.89 3.58 -10.39
N GLY A 9 -0.31 3.37 -9.88
CA GLY A 9 -0.54 3.02 -8.48
C GLY A 9 -1.03 1.58 -8.35
N LEU A 10 -0.23 0.71 -7.72
CA LEU A 10 -0.55 -0.69 -7.47
C LEU A 10 -0.39 -1.05 -6.00
N GLY A 11 -1.21 -1.99 -5.53
CA GLY A 11 -1.09 -2.58 -4.20
C GLY A 11 -1.07 -4.10 -4.24
N ILE A 12 -0.58 -4.71 -3.17
CA ILE A 12 -0.49 -6.16 -3.00
C ILE A 12 -1.38 -6.59 -1.83
N ALA A 13 -2.27 -7.55 -2.07
CA ALA A 13 -3.13 -8.14 -1.05
C ALA A 13 -2.50 -9.41 -0.48
N GLY A 14 -2.45 -9.52 0.85
CA GLY A 14 -2.08 -10.74 1.57
C GLY A 14 -0.60 -11.09 1.58
N ASN A 15 0.30 -10.10 1.55
CA ASN A 15 1.76 -10.32 1.63
C ASN A 15 2.30 -10.35 3.07
N PHE A 16 1.46 -10.27 4.07
CA PHE A 16 1.87 -10.40 5.47
C PHE A 16 0.95 -11.39 6.19
N ALA A 17 1.56 -12.34 6.91
CA ALA A 17 0.80 -13.39 7.57
C ALA A 17 -0.26 -12.83 8.54
N LEU A 18 -1.45 -13.44 8.53
CA LEU A 18 -2.61 -13.13 9.36
C LEU A 18 -3.33 -11.82 9.05
N HIS A 19 -2.76 -10.89 8.29
CA HIS A 19 -3.40 -9.59 8.04
C HIS A 19 -4.79 -9.73 7.40
N LEU A 20 -4.95 -10.55 6.36
CA LEU A 20 -6.26 -10.75 5.71
C LEU A 20 -7.34 -11.28 6.66
N ALA A 21 -6.95 -12.11 7.65
CA ALA A 21 -7.87 -12.58 8.68
C ALA A 21 -8.32 -11.43 9.59
N GLN A 22 -7.37 -10.61 10.06
CA GLN A 22 -7.67 -9.44 10.89
C GLN A 22 -8.51 -8.38 10.14
N ALA A 23 -8.30 -8.25 8.84
CA ALA A 23 -9.06 -7.33 7.98
C ALA A 23 -10.46 -7.85 7.62
N GLY A 24 -10.79 -9.12 7.94
CA GLY A 24 -12.05 -9.75 7.55
C GLY A 24 -12.16 -10.05 6.05
N GLU A 25 -11.03 -10.13 5.32
CA GLU A 25 -11.00 -10.24 3.86
C GLU A 25 -10.71 -11.66 3.34
N LEU A 26 -10.56 -12.66 4.22
CA LEU A 26 -10.27 -14.05 3.79
C LEU A 26 -11.30 -14.61 2.80
N GLU A 27 -12.58 -14.32 3.01
CA GLU A 27 -13.67 -14.80 2.15
C GLU A 27 -13.59 -14.23 0.73
N ASP A 28 -13.08 -12.99 0.56
CA ASP A 28 -12.92 -12.37 -0.76
C ASP A 28 -11.95 -13.18 -1.64
N PHE A 29 -10.98 -13.86 -1.01
CA PHE A 29 -9.92 -14.61 -1.68
C PHE A 29 -10.06 -16.13 -1.64
N LYS A 30 -11.16 -16.68 -1.15
CA LYS A 30 -11.33 -18.15 -0.98
C LYS A 30 -11.19 -18.96 -2.26
N ASN A 31 -11.48 -18.37 -3.42
CA ASN A 31 -11.37 -18.99 -4.72
C ASN A 31 -10.04 -18.70 -5.42
N ILE A 32 -9.14 -17.94 -4.82
CA ILE A 32 -7.83 -17.64 -5.37
C ILE A 32 -6.85 -18.72 -4.94
N ILE A 33 -6.46 -19.53 -5.93
CA ILE A 33 -5.46 -20.60 -5.73
C ILE A 33 -4.07 -20.02 -5.96
N THR A 34 -3.21 -20.15 -4.95
CA THR A 34 -1.80 -19.76 -5.03
C THR A 34 -0.91 -20.99 -5.06
N ALA A 35 0.22 -20.92 -5.76
CA ALA A 35 1.18 -22.04 -5.84
C ALA A 35 1.90 -22.30 -4.51
N ASP A 36 1.95 -21.32 -3.63
CA ASP A 36 2.57 -21.33 -2.30
C ASP A 36 1.57 -20.71 -1.32
N GLU A 37 1.31 -21.36 -0.18
CA GLU A 37 0.38 -20.87 0.84
C GLU A 37 0.77 -19.47 1.36
N ALA A 38 2.09 -19.20 1.45
CA ALA A 38 2.62 -17.91 1.87
C ALA A 38 2.60 -16.84 0.76
N ALA A 39 2.22 -17.21 -0.49
CA ALA A 39 2.17 -16.26 -1.59
C ALA A 39 1.07 -15.21 -1.35
N PRO A 40 1.34 -13.95 -1.75
CA PRO A 40 0.28 -12.94 -1.78
C PRO A 40 -0.87 -13.38 -2.68
N LYS A 41 -2.08 -12.89 -2.41
CA LYS A 41 -3.30 -13.33 -3.09
C LYS A 41 -3.51 -12.66 -4.45
N GLY A 42 -2.94 -11.48 -4.65
CA GLY A 42 -3.00 -10.77 -5.94
C GLY A 42 -2.54 -9.33 -5.81
N MET A 43 -2.53 -8.66 -6.96
CA MET A 43 -2.29 -7.22 -7.05
C MET A 43 -3.57 -6.51 -7.48
N PHE A 44 -3.69 -5.25 -7.10
CA PHE A 44 -4.82 -4.40 -7.48
C PHE A 44 -4.34 -3.01 -7.87
N PRO A 45 -5.01 -2.33 -8.82
CA PRO A 45 -4.73 -0.93 -9.10
C PRO A 45 -5.42 -0.06 -8.03
N PHE A 46 -4.75 0.97 -7.56
CA PHE A 46 -5.39 2.06 -6.81
C PHE A 46 -5.36 3.38 -7.58
N PHE A 47 -4.54 3.50 -8.61
CA PHE A 47 -4.49 4.68 -9.47
C PHE A 47 -3.97 4.35 -10.86
N LEU A 48 -4.69 4.80 -11.88
CA LEU A 48 -4.37 4.66 -13.31
C LEU A 48 -4.11 6.06 -13.90
N PRO A 49 -2.84 6.42 -14.19
CA PRO A 49 -2.54 7.72 -14.79
C PRO A 49 -2.90 7.73 -16.28
N ARG A 50 -3.54 8.80 -16.74
CA ARG A 50 -3.77 9.10 -18.18
C ARG A 50 -4.32 7.91 -18.99
N VAL A 51 -5.49 7.41 -18.63
CA VAL A 51 -6.19 6.45 -19.49
C VAL A 51 -6.56 7.15 -20.81
N GLN A 52 -5.87 6.84 -21.90
CA GLN A 52 -6.11 7.45 -23.22
C GLN A 52 -6.91 6.54 -24.15
N ASN A 53 -6.74 5.23 -24.02
CA ASN A 53 -7.48 4.27 -24.81
C ASN A 53 -8.72 3.80 -24.05
N PRO A 54 -9.87 3.62 -24.74
CA PRO A 54 -11.00 2.99 -24.09
C PRO A 54 -10.53 1.60 -23.61
N LEU A 55 -10.56 1.44 -22.30
CA LEU A 55 -10.34 0.16 -21.68
C LEU A 55 -11.25 -0.87 -22.35
N SER A 56 -10.81 -2.11 -22.50
CA SER A 56 -11.68 -3.21 -22.97
C SER A 56 -13.00 -3.20 -22.18
N LYS A 57 -14.05 -3.83 -22.71
CA LYS A 57 -15.37 -3.82 -22.01
C LYS A 57 -15.30 -4.28 -20.55
N SER A 58 -14.36 -5.17 -20.22
CA SER A 58 -14.05 -5.59 -18.85
C SER A 58 -13.43 -4.48 -18.02
N ALA A 59 -12.63 -3.62 -18.62
CA ALA A 59 -11.96 -2.51 -17.98
C ALA A 59 -12.77 -1.18 -17.97
N LEU A 60 -13.87 -1.10 -18.73
CA LEU A 60 -14.83 0.02 -18.65
C LEU A 60 -15.58 0.09 -17.31
N HIS A 61 -15.49 -0.96 -16.50
CA HIS A 61 -15.92 -0.95 -15.10
C HIS A 61 -14.82 -0.47 -14.14
N ALA A 62 -13.62 -0.13 -14.65
CA ALA A 62 -12.65 0.63 -13.84
C ALA A 62 -13.34 1.94 -13.43
N ASP A 63 -13.77 1.96 -12.19
CA ASP A 63 -14.48 3.07 -11.60
C ASP A 63 -13.73 4.37 -11.93
N LYS A 64 -14.43 5.45 -12.20
CA LYS A 64 -13.88 6.80 -12.37
C LYS A 64 -12.92 7.17 -11.24
N THR A 65 -13.07 6.56 -10.08
CA THR A 65 -12.18 6.68 -8.93
C THR A 65 -10.76 6.26 -9.23
N LEU A 66 -10.52 5.20 -10.03
CA LEU A 66 -9.16 4.76 -10.38
C LEU A 66 -8.36 5.80 -11.19
N THR A 67 -9.03 6.72 -11.87
CA THR A 67 -8.38 7.83 -12.57
C THR A 67 -8.25 9.08 -11.70
N THR A 68 -8.82 9.07 -10.50
CA THR A 68 -8.70 10.13 -9.51
C THR A 68 -7.47 9.88 -8.64
N TYR A 69 -6.54 10.82 -8.62
CA TYR A 69 -5.30 10.70 -7.86
C TYR A 69 -5.55 10.68 -6.36
N PRO A 70 -5.28 9.56 -5.63
CA PRO A 70 -5.74 9.38 -4.26
C PRO A 70 -4.72 9.80 -3.19
N LEU A 71 -3.44 10.00 -3.54
CA LEU A 71 -2.39 10.17 -2.55
C LEU A 71 -2.40 11.55 -1.91
N GLY A 72 -2.43 11.57 -0.58
CA GLY A 72 -2.17 12.70 0.28
C GLY A 72 -0.95 12.46 1.17
N ALA A 73 -0.30 13.53 1.66
CA ALA A 73 0.79 13.43 2.63
C ALA A 73 0.39 13.96 4.01
N GLY A 74 -0.75 14.60 4.15
CA GLY A 74 -1.17 15.25 5.40
C GLY A 74 -2.59 14.96 5.83
N TYR A 75 -3.42 14.44 4.94
CA TYR A 75 -4.84 14.23 5.23
C TYR A 75 -5.34 12.90 4.70
N ILE A 76 -6.39 12.37 5.38
CA ILE A 76 -7.25 11.29 4.91
C ILE A 76 -8.66 11.85 4.88
N LYS A 77 -9.31 11.81 3.73
CA LYS A 77 -10.73 12.18 3.59
C LYS A 77 -11.60 10.95 3.69
N LEU A 78 -12.51 10.94 4.65
CA LEU A 78 -13.51 9.91 4.76
C LEU A 78 -14.53 10.01 3.61
N PRO A 79 -15.18 8.91 3.21
CA PRO A 79 -16.25 8.95 2.24
C PRO A 79 -17.45 9.75 2.79
N LYS A 80 -18.29 10.29 1.88
CA LYS A 80 -19.49 11.05 2.28
C LYS A 80 -20.54 10.16 2.95
N GLU A 81 -20.60 8.91 2.54
CA GLU A 81 -21.43 7.90 3.17
C GLU A 81 -20.78 7.45 4.48
N SER A 82 -21.61 7.09 5.47
CA SER A 82 -21.13 6.59 6.77
C SER A 82 -20.55 5.17 6.64
N LEU A 83 -19.46 5.03 5.91
CA LEU A 83 -18.75 3.78 5.72
C LEU A 83 -17.56 3.67 6.68
N ASN A 84 -17.29 2.47 7.14
CA ASN A 84 -16.12 2.17 7.96
C ASN A 84 -14.84 2.24 7.10
N VAL A 85 -13.92 3.12 7.48
CA VAL A 85 -12.59 3.22 6.90
C VAL A 85 -11.56 2.72 7.88
N GLN A 86 -10.71 1.80 7.46
CA GLN A 86 -9.59 1.31 8.26
C GLN A 86 -8.27 1.71 7.59
N ALA A 87 -7.33 2.22 8.37
CA ALA A 87 -5.98 2.45 7.88
C ALA A 87 -5.26 1.12 7.70
N GLU A 88 -4.47 0.99 6.68
CA GLU A 88 -3.61 -0.15 6.43
C GLU A 88 -2.15 0.33 6.36
N PRO A 89 -1.39 0.20 7.47
CA PRO A 89 0.02 0.56 7.50
C PRO A 89 0.85 -0.35 6.61
N GLU A 90 1.54 0.25 5.64
CA GLU A 90 2.33 -0.45 4.63
C GLU A 90 3.66 0.23 4.36
N VAL A 91 4.51 -0.48 3.64
CA VAL A 91 5.64 0.11 2.93
C VAL A 91 5.25 0.34 1.48
N GLY A 92 5.45 1.56 1.00
CA GLY A 92 5.35 1.88 -0.42
C GLY A 92 6.73 1.87 -1.08
N LEU A 93 6.83 1.23 -2.23
CA LEU A 93 8.01 1.27 -3.10
C LEU A 93 7.79 2.25 -4.24
N LEU A 94 8.78 3.05 -4.53
CA LEU A 94 8.88 3.82 -5.76
C LEU A 94 9.74 3.03 -6.74
N CYS A 95 9.16 2.64 -7.88
CA CYS A 95 9.78 1.71 -8.82
C CYS A 95 9.91 2.30 -10.21
N ASP A 96 11.01 1.96 -10.90
CA ASP A 96 11.09 2.06 -12.36
C ASP A 96 10.53 0.79 -12.98
N LEU A 97 9.77 0.95 -14.08
CA LEU A 97 9.16 -0.12 -14.86
C LEU A 97 9.85 -0.22 -16.23
N HIS A 98 10.27 -1.41 -16.60
CA HIS A 98 10.95 -1.70 -17.87
C HIS A 98 10.06 -2.55 -18.75
N TYR A 99 10.01 -2.23 -20.05
CA TYR A 99 9.15 -2.94 -21.00
C TYR A 99 9.96 -3.46 -22.19
N THR A 100 9.58 -4.64 -22.69
CA THR A 100 10.11 -5.24 -23.90
C THR A 100 8.94 -5.74 -24.74
N ASN A 101 8.80 -5.26 -25.97
CA ASN A 101 7.69 -5.63 -26.87
C ASN A 101 6.30 -5.42 -26.24
N GLY A 102 6.12 -4.33 -25.50
CA GLY A 102 4.84 -3.98 -24.84
C GLY A 102 4.51 -4.77 -23.57
N LYS A 103 5.34 -5.72 -23.15
CA LYS A 103 5.21 -6.46 -21.89
C LYS A 103 6.16 -5.93 -20.84
N LEU A 104 5.74 -5.91 -19.58
CA LEU A 104 6.63 -5.58 -18.48
C LEU A 104 7.73 -6.65 -18.38
N SER A 105 8.99 -6.22 -18.47
CA SER A 105 10.17 -7.10 -18.46
C SER A 105 11.03 -6.93 -17.20
N GLY A 106 10.75 -5.91 -16.38
CA GLY A 106 11.49 -5.69 -15.14
C GLY A 106 10.85 -4.61 -14.26
N ILE A 107 11.08 -4.74 -12.96
CA ILE A 107 10.72 -3.78 -11.92
C ILE A 107 11.95 -3.49 -11.10
N THR A 108 12.34 -2.23 -10.98
CA THR A 108 13.48 -1.80 -10.18
C THR A 108 13.00 -0.91 -9.04
N PRO A 109 12.89 -1.41 -7.79
CA PRO A 109 12.63 -0.59 -6.62
C PRO A 109 13.79 0.41 -6.40
N ARG A 110 13.47 1.70 -6.26
CA ARG A 110 14.47 2.78 -6.12
C ARG A 110 14.44 3.43 -4.75
N TYR A 111 13.23 3.59 -4.20
CA TYR A 111 13.02 4.19 -2.88
C TYR A 111 11.89 3.47 -2.17
N PHE A 112 11.89 3.56 -0.86
CA PHE A 112 10.79 3.08 -0.02
C PHE A 112 10.42 4.10 1.05
N GLY A 113 9.23 3.97 1.61
CA GLY A 113 8.77 4.82 2.69
C GLY A 113 7.43 4.38 3.26
N ALA A 114 7.01 5.06 4.32
CA ALA A 114 5.74 4.82 4.98
C ALA A 114 4.57 5.11 4.04
N TYR A 115 3.63 4.18 3.96
CA TYR A 115 2.44 4.22 3.12
C TYR A 115 1.20 3.84 3.91
N ASN A 116 0.06 4.42 3.54
CA ASN A 116 -1.24 4.09 4.10
C ASN A 116 -2.19 3.69 2.99
N ASP A 117 -2.59 2.42 2.96
CA ASP A 117 -3.52 1.85 1.99
C ASP A 117 -4.97 1.87 2.49
N CYS A 118 -5.44 2.97 3.08
CA CYS A 118 -6.80 3.01 3.64
C CYS A 118 -7.81 2.24 2.80
N SER A 119 -8.62 1.44 3.49
CA SER A 119 -9.65 0.59 2.90
C SER A 119 -11.02 0.88 3.45
N LEU A 120 -12.03 0.84 2.57
CA LEU A 120 -13.42 0.75 2.97
C LEU A 120 -13.72 -0.68 3.44
N ARG A 121 -14.31 -0.83 4.62
CA ARG A 121 -14.79 -2.12 5.11
C ARG A 121 -16.26 -2.27 4.72
N VAL A 122 -16.47 -2.72 3.48
CA VAL A 122 -17.79 -2.93 2.86
C VAL A 122 -17.91 -4.37 2.40
N GLU A 123 -19.06 -4.96 2.62
CA GLU A 123 -19.38 -6.31 2.12
C GLU A 123 -19.77 -6.25 0.63
N GLY A 124 -19.48 -7.34 -0.09
CA GLY A 124 -19.93 -7.53 -1.47
C GLY A 124 -19.19 -6.71 -2.53
N ALA A 125 -18.04 -6.12 -2.20
CA ALA A 125 -17.20 -5.50 -3.21
C ALA A 125 -16.69 -6.55 -4.21
N THR A 126 -17.03 -6.36 -5.49
CA THR A 126 -16.66 -7.33 -6.55
C THR A 126 -15.19 -7.29 -6.92
N LYS A 127 -14.53 -6.13 -6.68
CA LYS A 127 -13.10 -5.90 -6.97
C LYS A 127 -12.41 -5.27 -5.77
N ILE A 128 -11.12 -5.60 -5.56
CA ILE A 128 -10.33 -5.02 -4.46
C ILE A 128 -10.25 -3.51 -4.64
N SER A 129 -10.01 -3.03 -5.84
CA SER A 129 -9.87 -1.61 -6.17
C SER A 129 -11.08 -0.77 -5.75
N ALA A 130 -12.28 -1.35 -5.77
CA ALA A 130 -13.52 -0.67 -5.35
C ALA A 130 -13.50 -0.24 -3.87
N LYS A 131 -12.68 -0.90 -3.02
CA LYS A 131 -12.49 -0.56 -1.62
C LYS A 131 -11.30 0.37 -1.37
N LYS A 132 -10.46 0.62 -2.38
CA LYS A 132 -9.13 1.19 -2.22
C LYS A 132 -8.98 2.63 -2.69
N ASN A 133 -9.90 3.16 -3.46
CA ASN A 133 -9.88 4.56 -3.90
C ASN A 133 -11.30 5.12 -4.02
N TRP A 134 -11.67 6.06 -3.18
CA TRP A 134 -12.95 6.79 -3.24
C TRP A 134 -12.77 8.28 -3.50
N GLY A 135 -11.57 8.69 -3.97
CA GLY A 135 -11.29 10.08 -4.34
C GLY A 135 -9.91 10.59 -3.91
N HIS A 136 -9.78 11.89 -3.85
CA HIS A 136 -8.56 12.57 -3.41
C HIS A 136 -8.28 12.35 -1.92
N GLU A 137 -7.01 12.20 -1.56
CA GLU A 137 -6.56 12.09 -0.16
C GLU A 137 -7.19 10.91 0.58
N THR A 138 -7.40 9.80 -0.13
CA THR A 138 -7.90 8.55 0.45
C THR A 138 -6.79 7.56 0.79
N LYS A 139 -5.57 7.86 0.38
CA LYS A 139 -4.35 7.10 0.66
C LYS A 139 -3.22 8.04 1.06
N GLY A 140 -2.15 7.48 1.61
CA GLY A 140 -0.99 8.26 2.00
C GLY A 140 0.35 7.69 1.54
N PHE A 141 1.26 8.57 1.16
CA PHE A 141 2.66 8.23 0.92
C PHE A 141 3.55 9.31 1.50
N SER A 142 4.55 8.91 2.27
CA SER A 142 5.48 9.83 2.92
C SER A 142 6.20 10.72 1.89
N ASN A 143 6.46 11.95 2.28
CA ASN A 143 7.34 12.85 1.51
C ASN A 143 8.83 12.53 1.70
N THR A 144 9.18 11.84 2.78
CA THR A 144 10.54 11.40 3.09
C THR A 144 10.70 9.96 2.65
N LEU A 145 11.42 9.74 1.55
CA LEU A 145 11.72 8.42 1.01
C LEU A 145 13.17 8.07 1.25
N ILE A 146 13.40 6.80 1.52
CA ILE A 146 14.73 6.23 1.77
C ILE A 146 15.20 5.55 0.48
N PRO A 147 16.40 5.88 -0.03
CA PRO A 147 16.93 5.22 -1.22
C PRO A 147 17.25 3.75 -0.94
N ILE A 148 16.96 2.89 -1.90
CA ILE A 148 17.30 1.46 -1.87
C ILE A 148 18.66 1.30 -2.55
N ASP A 149 19.61 0.71 -1.84
CA ASP A 149 20.92 0.32 -2.38
C ASP A 149 20.80 -0.92 -3.26
N THR A 150 20.23 -1.99 -2.70
CA THR A 150 19.85 -3.21 -3.42
C THR A 150 18.59 -3.79 -2.78
N PHE A 151 17.66 -4.31 -3.60
CA PHE A 151 16.46 -4.98 -3.12
C PHE A 151 16.68 -6.50 -3.08
N SER A 152 17.67 -6.91 -2.29
CA SER A 152 18.09 -8.29 -2.07
C SER A 152 18.47 -8.51 -0.61
N VAL A 153 18.66 -9.76 -0.21
CA VAL A 153 19.15 -10.12 1.14
C VAL A 153 20.45 -9.38 1.42
N GLY A 154 20.54 -8.75 2.59
CA GLY A 154 21.68 -7.92 3.01
C GLY A 154 21.59 -6.46 2.57
N GLY A 155 20.58 -6.07 1.79
CA GLY A 155 20.33 -4.68 1.43
C GLY A 155 19.81 -3.84 2.59
N ILE A 156 19.78 -2.52 2.42
CA ILE A 156 19.43 -1.57 3.47
C ILE A 156 18.06 -1.86 4.11
N MET A 157 17.08 -2.36 3.34
CA MET A 157 15.72 -2.61 3.84
C MET A 157 15.68 -3.70 4.93
N ASP A 158 16.64 -4.58 5.01
CA ASP A 158 16.72 -5.62 6.05
C ASP A 158 16.91 -5.04 7.46
N ASN A 159 17.43 -3.83 7.55
CA ASN A 159 17.63 -3.10 8.79
C ASN A 159 16.39 -2.34 9.26
N TYR A 160 15.32 -2.29 8.46
CA TYR A 160 14.15 -1.47 8.75
C TYR A 160 13.00 -2.25 9.35
N SER A 161 12.23 -1.55 10.16
CA SER A 161 10.93 -1.98 10.70
C SER A 161 9.85 -0.98 10.31
N ILE A 162 8.59 -1.43 10.40
CA ILE A 162 7.41 -0.60 10.29
C ILE A 162 6.57 -0.72 11.56
N THR A 163 6.04 0.40 12.03
CA THR A 163 5.06 0.48 13.12
C THR A 163 4.07 1.59 12.84
N SER A 164 2.95 1.61 13.57
CA SER A 164 1.97 2.68 13.40
C SER A 164 1.18 2.98 14.64
N PHE A 165 0.68 4.21 14.72
CA PHE A 165 -0.06 4.75 15.86
C PHE A 165 -1.26 5.54 15.37
N LEU A 166 -2.31 5.55 16.21
CA LEU A 166 -3.46 6.43 16.05
C LEU A 166 -3.52 7.38 17.24
N LYS A 167 -3.57 8.69 16.97
CA LYS A 167 -3.90 9.70 17.98
C LYS A 167 -5.39 10.01 17.87
N ARG A 168 -6.09 9.84 18.99
CA ARG A 168 -7.52 10.12 19.13
C ARG A 168 -7.77 10.81 20.46
N GLU A 169 -8.43 11.96 20.44
CA GLU A 169 -8.81 12.70 21.66
C GLU A 169 -7.64 13.00 22.60
N GLY A 170 -6.43 13.18 22.04
CA GLY A 170 -5.20 13.45 22.79
C GLY A 170 -4.43 12.21 23.25
N GLU A 171 -5.00 11.02 23.13
CA GLU A 171 -4.34 9.76 23.45
C GLU A 171 -3.62 9.16 22.25
N VAL A 172 -2.52 8.46 22.52
CA VAL A 172 -1.73 7.74 21.50
C VAL A 172 -1.90 6.24 21.70
N HIS A 173 -2.41 5.57 20.69
CA HIS A 173 -2.59 4.12 20.69
C HIS A 173 -1.69 3.47 19.63
N ALA A 174 -1.02 2.37 19.97
CA ALA A 174 -0.37 1.53 18.98
C ALA A 174 -1.45 0.90 18.08
N TYR A 175 -1.34 1.13 16.77
CA TYR A 175 -2.34 0.70 15.79
C TYR A 175 -1.91 -0.53 15.00
N GLY A 176 -0.69 -0.54 14.45
CA GLY A 176 -0.03 -1.70 13.87
C GLY A 176 1.08 -2.22 14.77
N GLU A 177 1.36 -3.52 14.66
CA GLU A 177 2.52 -4.10 15.35
C GLU A 177 3.82 -3.49 14.83
N ASP A 178 4.86 -3.49 15.67
CA ASP A 178 6.23 -3.14 15.25
C ASP A 178 6.89 -4.40 14.69
N VAL A 179 7.09 -4.42 13.38
CA VAL A 179 7.59 -5.60 12.66
C VAL A 179 8.73 -5.26 11.71
N ALA A 180 9.72 -6.15 11.64
CA ALA A 180 10.79 -6.04 10.67
C ALA A 180 10.26 -6.19 9.24
N LEU A 181 10.80 -5.46 8.27
CA LEU A 181 10.39 -5.58 6.86
C LEU A 181 10.70 -6.95 6.27
N THR A 182 11.70 -7.65 6.80
CA THR A 182 11.99 -9.06 6.46
C THR A 182 10.88 -10.04 6.89
N GLY A 183 9.89 -9.58 7.63
CA GLY A 183 8.69 -10.34 8.01
C GLY A 183 7.63 -10.44 6.92
N TYR A 184 7.76 -9.74 5.80
CA TYR A 184 6.89 -9.95 4.64
C TYR A 184 7.05 -11.36 4.08
N SER A 185 5.95 -12.02 3.71
CA SER A 185 5.95 -13.40 3.20
C SER A 185 6.73 -13.53 1.90
N TYR A 186 6.56 -12.55 0.99
CA TYR A 186 7.37 -12.35 -0.19
C TYR A 186 8.11 -11.02 -0.08
N PHE A 187 9.42 -11.07 -0.20
CA PHE A 187 10.30 -9.91 -0.10
C PHE A 187 11.48 -10.06 -1.06
N HIS A 188 12.27 -9.02 -1.28
CA HIS A 188 13.41 -9.01 -2.20
C HIS A 188 13.05 -9.49 -3.61
N GLU A 189 13.95 -10.22 -4.25
CA GLU A 189 13.80 -10.75 -5.61
C GLU A 189 12.58 -11.68 -5.75
N LYS A 190 12.25 -12.43 -4.68
CA LYS A 190 11.03 -13.26 -4.67
C LYS A 190 9.77 -12.41 -4.89
N LEU A 191 9.68 -11.25 -4.25
CA LEU A 191 8.59 -10.32 -4.44
C LEU A 191 8.60 -9.68 -5.83
N VAL A 192 9.78 -9.24 -6.30
CA VAL A 192 9.91 -8.62 -7.64
C VAL A 192 9.49 -9.60 -8.73
N ASN A 193 9.96 -10.83 -8.68
CA ASN A 193 9.61 -11.88 -9.66
C ASN A 193 8.12 -12.22 -9.62
N TRP A 194 7.54 -12.26 -8.42
CA TRP A 194 6.10 -12.48 -8.26
C TRP A 194 5.28 -11.31 -8.83
N MET A 195 5.63 -10.07 -8.51
CA MET A 195 4.96 -8.88 -9.06
C MET A 195 5.02 -8.85 -10.59
N LEU A 196 6.21 -9.15 -11.15
CA LEU A 196 6.40 -9.19 -12.60
C LEU A 196 5.51 -10.22 -13.26
N ASN A 197 5.39 -11.41 -12.66
CA ASN A 197 4.47 -12.46 -13.14
C ASN A 197 3.02 -12.00 -13.03
N GLN A 198 2.58 -11.51 -11.86
CA GLN A 198 1.18 -11.07 -11.65
C GLN A 198 0.79 -9.96 -12.63
N ILE A 199 1.61 -8.94 -12.80
CA ILE A 199 1.31 -7.84 -13.72
C ILE A 199 1.09 -8.34 -15.16
N ASN A 200 1.86 -9.34 -15.60
CA ASN A 200 1.76 -9.85 -16.96
C ASN A 200 0.67 -10.91 -17.17
N THR A 201 0.25 -11.63 -16.11
CA THR A 201 -0.59 -12.82 -16.24
C THR A 201 -1.86 -12.81 -15.41
N GLN A 202 -2.02 -11.87 -14.46
CA GLN A 202 -3.23 -11.81 -13.65
C GLN A 202 -4.44 -11.50 -14.52
N GLU A 203 -5.44 -12.38 -14.43
CA GLU A 203 -6.69 -12.28 -15.17
C GLU A 203 -7.77 -11.53 -14.39
N ASP A 204 -8.82 -11.12 -15.07
CA ASP A 204 -10.05 -10.59 -14.50
C ASP A 204 -10.86 -11.73 -13.87
N PHE A 205 -10.53 -12.11 -12.63
CA PHE A 205 -11.14 -13.22 -11.93
C PHE A 205 -11.44 -12.89 -10.47
N GLY A 206 -12.69 -13.05 -10.04
CA GLY A 206 -13.12 -12.74 -8.69
C GLY A 206 -12.74 -11.30 -8.28
N PRO A 207 -12.02 -11.12 -7.16
CA PRO A 207 -11.62 -9.80 -6.68
C PRO A 207 -10.45 -9.18 -7.48
N LEU A 208 -9.81 -9.94 -8.37
CA LEU A 208 -8.64 -9.53 -9.15
C LEU A 208 -9.04 -8.84 -10.47
N GLU A 209 -8.11 -8.04 -11.00
CA GLU A 209 -8.28 -7.20 -12.19
C GLU A 209 -7.17 -7.46 -13.21
N PRO A 210 -7.43 -7.28 -14.53
CA PRO A 210 -6.48 -7.56 -15.60
C PRO A 210 -5.42 -6.45 -15.71
N LEU A 211 -4.35 -6.53 -14.91
CA LEU A 211 -3.36 -5.47 -14.77
C LEU A 211 -2.65 -5.11 -16.07
N SER A 212 -2.33 -6.10 -16.90
CA SER A 212 -1.65 -5.86 -18.19
C SER A 212 -2.49 -4.99 -19.14
N GLU A 213 -3.82 -5.18 -19.15
CA GLU A 213 -4.74 -4.36 -19.94
C GLU A 213 -4.78 -2.92 -19.43
N TYR A 214 -4.83 -2.71 -18.10
CA TYR A 214 -4.83 -1.39 -17.48
C TYR A 214 -3.52 -0.64 -17.74
N ILE A 215 -2.40 -1.32 -17.65
CA ILE A 215 -1.08 -0.74 -17.91
C ILE A 215 -0.95 -0.33 -19.38
N ALA A 216 -1.39 -1.17 -20.30
CA ALA A 216 -1.42 -0.86 -21.73
C ALA A 216 -2.32 0.35 -22.03
N ALA A 217 -3.49 0.44 -21.38
CA ALA A 217 -4.41 1.57 -21.52
C ALA A 217 -3.82 2.89 -20.99
N CYS A 218 -2.86 2.83 -20.06
CA CYS A 218 -2.07 3.96 -19.56
C CYS A 218 -0.78 4.21 -20.35
N GLU A 219 -0.61 3.63 -21.55
CA GLU A 219 0.58 3.77 -22.41
C GLU A 219 1.88 3.32 -21.73
N ASN A 220 1.82 2.24 -20.96
CA ASN A 220 2.98 1.64 -20.28
C ASN A 220 3.77 2.66 -19.44
N PRO A 221 3.24 3.12 -18.29
CA PRO A 221 3.92 4.08 -17.44
C PRO A 221 5.31 3.60 -17.02
N LYS A 222 6.31 4.48 -17.06
CA LYS A 222 7.70 4.13 -16.75
C LYS A 222 7.96 4.02 -15.25
N ASN A 223 7.04 4.50 -14.43
CA ASN A 223 7.20 4.52 -12.97
C ASN A 223 5.92 4.06 -12.29
N ALA A 224 6.09 3.44 -11.13
CA ALA A 224 4.99 3.04 -10.27
C ALA A 224 5.26 3.35 -8.81
N ILE A 225 4.17 3.54 -8.05
CA ILE A 225 4.15 3.36 -6.60
C ILE A 225 3.47 2.02 -6.35
N ILE A 226 4.16 1.13 -5.64
CA ILE A 226 3.65 -0.19 -5.30
C ILE A 226 3.65 -0.33 -3.78
N SER A 227 2.47 -0.43 -3.17
CA SER A 227 2.35 -0.81 -1.76
C SER A 227 2.46 -2.33 -1.64
N ILE A 228 3.29 -2.79 -0.69
CA ILE A 228 3.70 -4.21 -0.65
C ILE A 228 2.92 -5.08 0.32
N GLY A 229 1.80 -4.58 0.79
CA GLY A 229 0.86 -5.28 1.66
C GLY A 229 0.86 -4.75 3.10
N ALA A 230 -0.32 -4.73 3.69
CA ALA A 230 -0.52 -4.27 5.05
C ALA A 230 0.06 -5.26 6.07
N THR A 231 0.66 -4.71 7.13
CA THR A 231 1.18 -5.47 8.26
C THR A 231 0.09 -5.75 9.29
N ARG A 232 0.39 -6.57 10.31
CA ARG A 232 -0.59 -6.92 11.34
C ARG A 232 -1.01 -5.72 12.17
N TYR A 233 -2.27 -5.71 12.54
CA TYR A 233 -2.82 -4.81 13.54
C TYR A 233 -2.48 -5.27 14.96
N THR A 234 -2.38 -4.31 15.88
CA THR A 234 -2.60 -4.59 17.30
C THR A 234 -4.08 -4.91 17.55
N GLU A 235 -4.43 -5.41 18.74
CA GLU A 235 -5.83 -5.61 19.11
C GLU A 235 -6.67 -4.33 19.00
N TYR A 236 -6.07 -3.17 19.29
CA TYR A 236 -6.71 -1.87 19.13
C TYR A 236 -6.95 -1.54 17.65
N GLY A 237 -5.93 -1.70 16.79
CA GLY A 237 -6.04 -1.37 15.37
C GLY A 237 -7.03 -2.25 14.63
N GLU A 238 -7.10 -3.55 14.97
CA GLU A 238 -8.04 -4.49 14.36
C GLU A 238 -9.51 -4.07 14.57
N LYS A 239 -9.82 -3.49 15.72
CA LYS A 239 -11.19 -3.09 16.12
C LYS A 239 -11.49 -1.61 15.85
N THR A 240 -10.53 -0.85 15.31
CA THR A 240 -10.63 0.61 15.23
C THR A 240 -10.75 1.11 13.80
N PHE A 241 -11.88 1.75 13.49
CA PHE A 241 -12.09 2.52 12.26
C PHE A 241 -11.77 3.99 12.49
N LEU A 242 -11.31 4.65 11.40
CA LEU A 242 -10.96 6.06 11.42
C LEU A 242 -12.18 6.95 11.64
N LYS A 243 -11.99 8.04 12.37
CA LYS A 243 -12.99 9.08 12.64
C LYS A 243 -12.41 10.45 12.36
N VAL A 244 -13.24 11.41 12.00
CA VAL A 244 -12.86 12.82 11.86
C VAL A 244 -12.18 13.30 13.16
N GLY A 245 -11.02 13.94 13.00
CA GLY A 245 -10.20 14.42 14.11
C GLY A 245 -9.06 13.48 14.51
N ASP A 246 -9.08 12.22 14.10
CA ASP A 246 -7.95 11.30 14.29
C ASP A 246 -6.69 11.78 13.57
N GLU A 247 -5.52 11.36 14.06
CA GLU A 247 -4.26 11.46 13.33
C GLU A 247 -3.64 10.06 13.22
N MET A 248 -3.55 9.56 11.99
CA MET A 248 -2.86 8.30 11.68
C MET A 248 -1.37 8.57 11.43
N ILE A 249 -0.49 7.81 12.10
CA ILE A 249 0.95 7.94 12.01
C ILE A 249 1.54 6.58 11.65
N ILE A 250 2.26 6.52 10.52
CA ILE A 250 2.97 5.32 10.06
C ILE A 250 4.44 5.65 9.97
N ILE A 251 5.28 4.80 10.54
CA ILE A 251 6.71 5.02 10.67
C ILE A 251 7.47 3.80 10.13
N VAL A 252 8.34 4.04 9.16
CA VAL A 252 9.33 3.08 8.67
C VAL A 252 10.70 3.58 9.11
N TYR A 253 11.45 2.79 9.89
CA TYR A 253 12.65 3.27 10.55
C TYR A 253 13.75 2.20 10.61
N ASP A 254 15.00 2.66 10.62
CA ASP A 254 16.19 1.80 10.79
C ASP A 254 16.29 1.35 12.26
N ARG A 255 15.86 0.11 12.54
CA ARG A 255 15.87 -0.48 13.89
C ARG A 255 17.27 -0.74 14.46
N THR A 256 18.29 -0.63 13.64
CA THR A 256 19.69 -0.72 14.11
C THR A 256 20.20 0.59 14.68
N LYS A 257 19.50 1.71 14.42
CA LYS A 257 19.85 3.07 14.84
C LYS A 257 18.84 3.71 15.78
N ILE A 258 17.57 3.30 15.69
CA ILE A 258 16.47 3.87 16.46
C ILE A 258 15.79 2.73 17.21
N GLY A 259 15.70 2.82 18.52
CA GLY A 259 14.99 1.84 19.35
C GLY A 259 13.48 2.10 19.37
N ALA A 260 12.70 1.05 19.64
CA ALA A 260 11.22 1.12 19.67
C ALA A 260 10.71 2.14 20.73
N ASP A 261 11.35 2.24 21.88
CA ASP A 261 10.98 3.22 22.93
C ASP A 261 11.14 4.66 22.43
N ALA A 262 12.21 4.94 21.68
CA ALA A 262 12.44 6.25 21.08
C ALA A 262 11.37 6.59 20.03
N ILE A 263 10.85 5.61 19.30
CA ILE A 263 9.74 5.81 18.34
C ILE A 263 8.49 6.29 19.08
N PHE A 264 8.14 5.68 20.20
CA PHE A 264 6.97 6.09 20.99
C PHE A 264 7.10 7.53 21.52
N GLU A 265 8.27 7.90 22.04
CA GLU A 265 8.56 9.28 22.47
C GLU A 265 8.44 10.29 21.29
N MET A 266 8.97 9.93 20.10
CA MET A 266 8.83 10.76 18.90
C MET A 266 7.37 10.99 18.53
N VAL A 267 6.53 9.95 18.64
CA VAL A 267 5.09 10.06 18.39
C VAL A 267 4.41 10.97 19.39
N GLN A 268 4.71 10.82 20.69
CA GLN A 268 4.16 11.69 21.74
C GLN A 268 4.53 13.15 21.55
N THR A 269 5.81 13.43 21.31
CA THR A 269 6.34 14.79 21.16
C THR A 269 6.15 15.38 19.75
N SER A 270 5.80 14.55 18.78
CA SER A 270 5.73 14.90 17.34
C SER A 270 7.07 15.44 16.80
N ASN A 271 8.18 14.99 17.35
CA ASN A 271 9.53 15.38 16.94
C ASN A 271 10.26 14.17 16.32
N TYR A 272 10.49 14.22 15.02
CA TYR A 272 11.08 13.12 14.26
C TYR A 272 12.42 13.55 13.65
N PRO A 273 13.44 12.67 13.65
CA PRO A 273 14.69 12.94 12.96
C PRO A 273 14.47 12.97 11.44
N THR A 274 15.43 13.55 10.72
CA THR A 274 15.36 13.67 9.24
C THR A 274 16.04 12.52 8.52
N GLN A 275 16.76 11.65 9.24
CA GLN A 275 17.52 10.55 8.67
C GLN A 275 17.12 9.22 9.28
N ASN A 276 17.29 8.13 8.53
CA ASN A 276 17.03 6.75 8.94
C ASN A 276 15.55 6.46 9.28
N ILE A 277 14.64 7.32 8.83
CA ILE A 277 13.21 7.23 9.13
C ILE A 277 12.38 7.80 7.98
N SER A 278 11.25 7.20 7.72
CA SER A 278 10.19 7.72 6.87
C SER A 278 8.91 7.79 7.68
N VAL A 279 8.35 8.99 7.81
CA VAL A 279 7.15 9.22 8.63
C VAL A 279 6.03 9.73 7.73
N LEU A 280 4.87 9.11 7.83
CA LEU A 280 3.62 9.57 7.24
C LEU A 280 2.66 9.93 8.37
N ARG A 281 2.21 11.19 8.39
CA ARG A 281 1.23 11.69 9.36
C ARG A 281 0.05 12.25 8.61
N GLN A 282 -1.13 11.73 8.89
CA GLN A 282 -2.35 12.14 8.20
C GLN A 282 -3.47 12.43 9.20
N LYS A 283 -4.02 13.64 9.13
CA LYS A 283 -5.26 14.00 9.84
C LYS A 283 -6.47 13.50 9.08
N VAL A 284 -7.43 12.93 9.79
CA VAL A 284 -8.69 12.45 9.24
C VAL A 284 -9.71 13.60 9.20
N LEU A 285 -10.27 13.86 7.98
CA LEU A 285 -11.23 14.93 7.69
C LEU A 285 -12.61 14.38 7.30
#